data_8e9b357d4fa57ceeada264320bbcf571
#
_entry.id   8e9b357d4fa57ceeada264320bbcf571
#
_cell.length_a   1.000
_cell.length_b   1.000
_cell.length_c   1.000
_cell.angle_alpha   90.00
_cell.angle_beta   90.00
_cell.angle_gamma   90.00
#
_symmetry.space_group_name_H-M   'P 1'
#
loop_
_entity.id
_entity.type
_entity.pdbx_description
1 polymer ?
#
loop_
_entity_poly.entity_id
_entity_poly.type
_entity_poly.pdbx_seq_one_letter_code
_entity_poly.pdbx_strand_id
1 'polypeptide(L)'
;MDEESKQILLLTGIDFEILNNGDDLLIPREQLLDDKKYEDIQKMVPELKKTFSSSFMTSLQKNAAKSQKWPLLNLVRQILGVYKYHVRPIRKSDGYTKDGVKKYKRFFIIEKI
;
A
#
# COMPACT_ATOMS: atom_id res chain seq x y z
N MET A 1 -2.96 -10.45 8.73
CA MET A 1 -2.96 -8.99 8.92
C MET A 1 -4.11 -8.58 9.80
N ASP A 2 -3.92 -7.63 10.68
CA ASP A 2 -4.97 -7.15 11.57
C ASP A 2 -6.08 -6.41 10.80
N GLU A 3 -7.26 -6.32 11.42
CA GLU A 3 -8.46 -5.80 10.77
C GLU A 3 -8.33 -4.31 10.42
N GLU A 4 -7.71 -3.51 11.28
CA GLU A 4 -7.54 -2.08 11.03
C GLU A 4 -6.68 -1.81 9.80
N SER A 5 -5.56 -2.54 9.66
CA SER A 5 -4.68 -2.42 8.49
C SER A 5 -5.38 -2.82 7.19
N LYS A 6 -6.20 -3.89 7.22
CA LYS A 6 -7.01 -4.29 6.06
C LYS A 6 -8.01 -3.21 5.68
N GLN A 7 -8.69 -2.62 6.66
CA GLN A 7 -9.67 -1.55 6.40
C GLN A 7 -9.00 -0.31 5.80
N ILE A 8 -7.81 0.04 6.26
CA ILE A 8 -7.03 1.15 5.68
C ILE A 8 -6.77 0.89 4.19
N LEU A 9 -6.31 -0.30 3.84
CA LEU A 9 -6.04 -0.66 2.44
C LEU A 9 -7.30 -0.64 1.59
N LEU A 10 -8.42 -1.16 2.12
CA LEU A 10 -9.69 -1.14 1.40
C LEU A 10 -10.20 0.28 1.14
N LEU A 11 -10.05 1.17 2.12
CA LEU A 11 -10.48 2.57 1.97
C LEU A 11 -9.65 3.34 0.95
N THR A 12 -8.37 3.00 0.80
CA THR A 12 -7.51 3.62 -0.21
C THR A 12 -7.86 3.17 -1.63
N GLY A 13 -8.74 2.19 -1.77
CA GLY A 13 -9.08 1.61 -3.07
C GLY A 13 -7.96 0.77 -3.68
N ILE A 14 -7.02 0.32 -2.86
CA ILE A 14 -5.91 -0.51 -3.32
C ILE A 14 -6.36 -1.96 -3.41
N ASP A 15 -6.18 -2.56 -4.59
CA ASP A 15 -6.41 -3.98 -4.79
C ASP A 15 -5.24 -4.79 -4.24
N PHE A 16 -5.52 -5.89 -3.57
CA PHE A 16 -4.50 -6.75 -3.02
C PHE A 16 -4.92 -8.22 -3.06
N GLU A 17 -3.93 -9.10 -3.05
CA GLU A 17 -4.10 -10.54 -2.98
C GLU A 17 -3.57 -11.05 -1.65
N ILE A 18 -4.34 -11.90 -0.97
CA ILE A 18 -3.89 -12.54 0.28
C ILE A 18 -3.12 -13.80 -0.09
N LEU A 19 -1.89 -13.91 0.42
CA LEU A 19 -1.05 -15.07 0.17
C LEU A 19 -1.43 -16.26 1.07
N ASN A 20 -0.90 -17.44 0.76
CA ASN A 20 -1.29 -18.72 1.37
C ASN A 20 -1.19 -18.77 2.90
N ASN A 21 -0.27 -17.98 3.49
CA ASN A 21 -0.11 -17.91 4.94
C ASN A 21 -1.18 -17.05 5.64
N GLY A 22 -2.00 -16.33 4.88
CA GLY A 22 -3.05 -15.45 5.42
C GLY A 22 -2.56 -14.15 6.04
N ASP A 23 -1.27 -13.99 6.24
CA ASP A 23 -0.67 -12.81 6.90
C ASP A 23 -0.01 -11.85 5.91
N ASP A 24 0.46 -12.35 4.79
CA ASP A 24 1.13 -11.54 3.78
C ASP A 24 0.16 -11.10 2.69
N LEU A 25 0.34 -9.88 2.19
CA LEU A 25 -0.44 -9.33 1.09
C LEU A 25 0.44 -8.99 -0.09
N LEU A 26 -0.10 -9.18 -1.29
CA LEU A 26 0.56 -8.83 -2.54
C LEU A 26 -0.24 -7.74 -3.23
N ILE A 27 0.43 -6.63 -3.55
CA ILE A 27 -0.19 -5.47 -4.18
C ILE A 27 0.50 -5.19 -5.51
N PRO A 28 -0.24 -5.12 -6.64
CA PRO A 28 0.36 -4.69 -7.90
C PRO A 28 1.05 -3.33 -7.74
N ARG A 29 2.26 -3.20 -8.27
CA ARG A 29 3.09 -2.00 -8.07
C ARG A 29 2.37 -0.71 -8.47
N GLU A 30 1.66 -0.72 -9.59
CA GLU A 30 0.94 0.45 -10.11
C GLU A 30 -0.11 0.98 -9.14
N GLN A 31 -0.67 0.13 -8.28
CA GLN A 31 -1.67 0.56 -7.29
C GLN A 31 -1.06 1.50 -6.25
N LEU A 32 0.17 1.26 -5.84
CA LEU A 32 0.85 2.09 -4.83
C LEU A 32 1.55 3.31 -5.43
N LEU A 33 1.68 3.39 -6.75
CA LEU A 33 2.28 4.54 -7.41
C LEU A 33 1.25 5.50 -8.00
N ASP A 34 -0.03 5.30 -7.73
CA ASP A 34 -1.14 6.09 -8.25
C ASP A 34 -1.37 7.35 -7.40
N ASP A 35 -0.93 8.50 -7.90
CA ASP A 35 -1.07 9.78 -7.21
C ASP A 35 -2.54 10.20 -7.02
N LYS A 36 -3.43 9.77 -7.89
CA LYS A 36 -4.86 10.07 -7.78
C LYS A 36 -5.46 9.41 -6.54
N LYS A 37 -5.07 8.19 -6.24
CA LYS A 37 -5.52 7.51 -5.03
C LYS A 37 -5.07 8.26 -3.77
N TYR A 38 -3.88 8.82 -3.78
CA TYR A 38 -3.39 9.64 -2.69
C TYR A 38 -4.23 10.92 -2.50
N GLU A 39 -4.56 11.59 -3.59
CA GLU A 39 -5.44 12.77 -3.55
C GLU A 39 -6.82 12.44 -2.99
N ASP A 40 -7.38 11.30 -3.39
CA ASP A 40 -8.68 10.84 -2.92
C ASP A 40 -8.65 10.57 -1.40
N ILE A 41 -7.57 10.01 -0.88
CA ILE A 41 -7.38 9.80 0.57
C ILE A 41 -7.36 11.13 1.31
N GLN A 42 -6.67 12.13 0.80
CA GLN A 42 -6.61 13.44 1.42
C GLN A 42 -7.98 14.10 1.51
N LYS A 43 -8.84 13.90 0.51
CA LYS A 43 -10.22 14.41 0.53
C LYS A 43 -11.09 13.73 1.57
N MET A 44 -10.77 12.50 1.94
CA MET A 44 -11.52 11.72 2.93
C MET A 44 -11.06 11.94 4.37
N VAL A 45 -10.07 12.79 4.63
CA VAL A 45 -9.51 13.02 5.96
C VAL A 45 -10.58 13.33 7.04
N PRO A 46 -11.59 14.19 6.80
CA PRO A 46 -12.61 14.45 7.82
C PRO A 46 -13.37 13.21 8.26
N GLU A 47 -13.64 12.28 7.34
CA GLU A 47 -14.31 11.02 7.64
C GLU A 47 -13.38 10.03 8.33
N LEU A 48 -12.13 9.99 7.92
CA LEU A 48 -11.13 9.11 8.49
C LEU A 48 -10.84 9.41 9.97
N LYS A 49 -10.90 10.68 10.37
CA LYS A 49 -10.75 11.08 11.77
C LYS A 49 -11.77 10.42 12.70
N LYS A 50 -12.94 10.12 12.20
CA LYS A 50 -14.01 9.48 12.99
C LYS A 50 -13.79 7.98 13.16
N THR A 51 -13.07 7.35 12.24
CA THR A 51 -12.97 5.89 12.11
C THR A 51 -11.62 5.35 12.58
N PHE A 52 -10.53 6.11 12.42
CA PHE A 52 -9.17 5.62 12.62
C PHE A 52 -8.46 6.29 13.79
N SER A 53 -7.42 5.60 14.28
CA SER A 53 -6.62 6.03 15.42
C SER A 53 -5.84 7.31 15.16
N SER A 54 -5.42 7.97 16.25
CA SER A 54 -4.57 9.16 16.18
C SER A 54 -3.22 8.87 15.50
N SER A 55 -2.70 7.65 15.62
CA SER A 55 -1.46 7.24 14.94
C SER A 55 -1.60 7.30 13.44
N PHE A 56 -2.73 6.82 12.90
CA PHE A 56 -3.05 6.91 11.47
C PHE A 56 -3.10 8.36 11.02
N MET A 57 -3.80 9.21 11.75
CA MET A 57 -3.94 10.63 11.42
C MET A 57 -2.60 11.36 11.47
N THR A 58 -1.75 11.03 12.42
CA THR A 58 -0.40 11.59 12.52
C THR A 58 0.44 11.21 11.29
N SER A 59 0.36 9.95 10.84
CA SER A 59 1.05 9.48 9.64
C SER A 59 0.58 10.23 8.39
N LEU A 60 -0.73 10.44 8.25
CA LEU A 60 -1.28 11.23 7.15
C LEU A 60 -0.74 12.65 7.14
N GLN A 61 -0.73 13.32 8.29
CA GLN A 61 -0.25 14.69 8.41
C GLN A 61 1.25 14.81 8.08
N LYS A 62 2.06 13.90 8.61
CA LYS A 62 3.49 13.87 8.31
C LYS A 62 3.76 13.66 6.83
N ASN A 63 3.01 12.76 6.20
CA ASN A 63 3.17 12.48 4.78
C ASN A 63 2.77 13.67 3.92
N ALA A 64 1.68 14.36 4.27
CA ALA A 64 1.21 15.53 3.55
C ALA A 64 2.19 16.71 3.60
N ALA A 65 2.96 16.81 4.69
CA ALA A 65 3.95 17.88 4.88
C ALA A 65 5.23 17.68 4.05
N LYS A 66 5.42 16.49 3.48
CA LYS A 66 6.63 16.16 2.70
C LYS A 66 6.34 16.20 1.20
N SER A 67 7.22 16.83 0.45
CA SER A 67 7.25 16.72 -1.00
C SER A 67 8.03 15.46 -1.36
N GLN A 68 7.39 14.49 -2.02
CA GLN A 68 8.03 13.21 -2.33
C GLN A 68 7.51 12.63 -3.63
N LYS A 69 8.34 11.78 -4.24
CA LYS A 69 8.07 11.22 -5.56
C LYS A 69 6.91 10.22 -5.57
N TRP A 70 6.76 9.42 -4.51
CA TRP A 70 5.74 8.38 -4.43
C TRP A 70 4.94 8.55 -3.14
N PRO A 71 4.00 9.54 -3.09
CA PRO A 71 3.32 9.86 -1.84
C PRO A 71 2.45 8.73 -1.30
N LEU A 72 1.73 7.99 -2.16
CA LEU A 72 0.89 6.89 -1.71
C LEU A 72 1.72 5.74 -1.13
N LEU A 73 2.80 5.34 -1.82
CA LEU A 73 3.70 4.29 -1.33
C LEU A 73 4.28 4.65 0.03
N ASN A 74 4.76 5.88 0.19
CA ASN A 74 5.34 6.35 1.44
C ASN A 74 4.30 6.40 2.56
N LEU A 75 3.08 6.82 2.26
CA LEU A 75 1.98 6.81 3.23
C LEU A 75 1.67 5.40 3.71
N VAL A 76 1.54 4.46 2.80
CA VAL A 76 1.26 3.06 3.12
C VAL A 76 2.38 2.48 3.98
N ARG A 77 3.64 2.75 3.64
CA ARG A 77 4.79 2.31 4.45
C ARG A 77 4.76 2.86 5.87
N GLN A 78 4.43 4.14 6.03
CA GLN A 78 4.36 4.76 7.35
C GLN A 78 3.25 4.15 8.20
N ILE A 79 2.05 4.00 7.62
CA ILE A 79 0.90 3.45 8.33
C ILE A 79 1.16 2.00 8.75
N LEU A 80 1.56 1.17 7.82
CA LEU A 80 1.79 -0.24 8.09
C LEU A 80 3.00 -0.47 8.99
N GLY A 81 3.99 0.41 8.95
CA GLY A 81 5.12 0.38 9.86
C GLY A 81 4.73 0.52 11.32
N VAL A 82 3.72 1.34 11.63
CA VAL A 82 3.17 1.48 12.98
C VAL A 82 2.61 0.15 13.48
N TYR A 83 2.01 -0.64 12.60
CA TYR A 83 1.44 -1.95 12.91
C TYR A 83 2.43 -3.11 12.77
N LYS A 84 3.73 -2.81 12.59
CA LYS A 84 4.80 -3.80 12.47
C LYS A 84 4.76 -4.61 11.18
N TYR A 85 4.39 -3.97 10.08
CA TYR A 85 4.48 -4.56 8.74
C TYR A 85 5.58 -3.90 7.92
N HIS A 86 6.20 -4.69 7.06
CA HIS A 86 7.22 -4.24 6.12
C HIS A 86 6.69 -4.33 4.69
N VAL A 87 6.96 -3.29 3.89
CA VAL A 87 6.55 -3.24 2.48
C VAL A 87 7.82 -3.26 1.63
N ARG A 88 7.99 -4.30 0.82
CA ARG A 88 9.16 -4.40 -0.06
C ARG A 88 8.77 -4.75 -1.50
N PRO A 89 9.54 -4.27 -2.48
CA PRO A 89 9.27 -4.59 -3.88
C PRO A 89 9.68 -6.03 -4.20
N ILE A 90 8.86 -6.70 -4.99
CA ILE A 90 9.19 -8.02 -5.57
C ILE A 90 8.75 -8.06 -7.02
N ARG A 91 9.25 -9.06 -7.76
CA ARG A 91 8.80 -9.37 -9.11
C ARG A 91 8.48 -10.84 -9.21
N LYS A 92 7.46 -11.16 -10.01
CA LYS A 92 7.09 -12.54 -10.32
C LYS A 92 7.18 -12.79 -11.80
N SER A 93 7.53 -14.01 -12.18
CA SER A 93 7.55 -14.45 -13.57
C SER A 93 6.14 -14.38 -14.17
N ASP A 94 5.99 -13.76 -15.33
CA ASP A 94 4.72 -13.58 -16.06
C ASP A 94 4.83 -14.12 -17.49
N GLY A 95 5.46 -15.28 -17.64
CA GLY A 95 5.63 -15.95 -18.93
C GLY A 95 6.75 -15.36 -19.78
N TYR A 96 6.57 -15.44 -21.10
CA TYR A 96 7.57 -15.01 -22.08
C TYR A 96 6.94 -14.08 -23.11
N THR A 97 7.75 -13.18 -23.67
CA THR A 97 7.34 -12.37 -24.82
C THR A 97 7.32 -13.25 -26.09
N LYS A 98 6.79 -12.70 -27.20
CA LYS A 98 6.81 -13.37 -28.50
C LYS A 98 8.22 -13.70 -28.95
N ASP A 99 9.20 -12.91 -28.52
CA ASP A 99 10.63 -13.10 -28.86
C ASP A 99 11.35 -14.06 -27.93
N GLY A 100 10.64 -14.71 -27.01
CA GLY A 100 11.22 -15.65 -26.06
C GLY A 100 11.92 -15.03 -24.87
N VAL A 101 11.75 -13.74 -24.65
CA VAL A 101 12.29 -13.03 -23.49
C VAL A 101 11.37 -13.20 -22.28
N LYS A 102 11.93 -13.54 -21.13
CA LYS A 102 11.17 -13.74 -19.91
C LYS A 102 10.54 -12.42 -19.42
N LYS A 103 9.25 -12.44 -19.17
CA LYS A 103 8.49 -11.33 -18.62
C LYS A 103 8.41 -11.42 -17.09
N TYR A 104 8.34 -10.24 -16.44
CA TYR A 104 8.09 -10.13 -15.01
C TYR A 104 6.99 -9.13 -14.75
N LYS A 105 6.17 -9.42 -13.76
CA LYS A 105 5.18 -8.49 -13.20
C LYS A 105 5.68 -8.01 -11.84
N ARG A 106 5.57 -6.71 -11.60
CA ARG A 106 6.09 -6.10 -10.37
C ARG A 106 4.99 -5.88 -9.36
N PHE A 107 5.32 -6.17 -8.09
CA PHE A 107 4.41 -6.07 -6.96
C PHE A 107 5.15 -5.48 -5.76
N PHE A 108 4.37 -5.07 -4.76
CA PHE A 108 4.88 -4.89 -3.42
C PHE A 108 4.29 -6.00 -2.54
N ILE A 109 5.12 -6.60 -1.71
CA ILE A 109 4.67 -7.56 -0.71
C ILE A 109 4.66 -6.88 0.66
N ILE A 110 3.57 -7.08 1.41
CA ILE A 110 3.43 -6.60 2.78
C ILE A 110 3.56 -7.79 3.69
N GLU A 111 4.60 -7.76 4.53
CA GLU A 111 4.95 -8.86 5.41
C GLU A 111 5.01 -8.39 6.86
N LYS A 112 4.60 -9.24 7.79
CA LYS A 112 4.73 -8.94 9.22
C LYS A 112 6.20 -9.03 9.64
N ILE A 113 6.65 -8.03 10.39
CA ILE A 113 8.00 -8.00 10.94
C ILE A 113 8.15 -8.98 12.11
#